data_6165ad34aecd02109790cc472ceffcbd
#
_entry.id   6165ad34aecd02109790cc472ceffcbd
#
_cell.length_a   1.000
_cell.length_b   1.000
_cell.length_c   1.000
_cell.angle_alpha   90.00
_cell.angle_beta   90.00
_cell.angle_gamma   90.00
#
_symmetry.space_group_name_H-M   'P 1'
#
loop_
_entity.id
_entity.type
_entity.pdbx_description
1 polymer ?
#
loop_
_entity_poly.entity_id
_entity_poly.type
_entity_poly.pdbx_seq_one_letter_code
_entity_poly.pdbx_strand_id
1 'polypeptide(L)'
;MRLKILPKKGDLRDLNNWRGIMLLDAASKVVSMIINSRLQLLLKEVGIEEQNGFMGGRGGSDGIFCIRQALKKRREHGKESWVLFVDLVKAFDSVPRDGLFTVLAKFGVPPHLVSVIKRVNTDHQVSFDLNGEPVAVPCTVGVKQGCPLSPTLFLFVMQACLESLEKAMPADAKLKFRTNTRTEGKNGGHVSGTDYKNKGEFTFSFWASLYADDAATPLASREALLAATNAMYDHLRLFGLLMHVGANGKRSKTEAMFCPAKTDTYSAGDTSDLLLDCGGTVSFTESFVYLGSLLHYDLSDHHDVEARLKKASQAFGALRSKIFSSRDIPERLKGKVYAGGVLAVLLYGCESWCLTAESVRRLANWHNKRIREMCRVTMLQTYVYRITSESLQKRTGVFSLEHYLASRTLLWAGHVARMHKNRLPKRLMLSWISEPRVAGGQEMTYGRSLRRHLADFNLPAAFTEWAPLAQDRAGWRKLVTEPPFKLGKPFVRQPRGDTRVTPEDKQRLAEQRARPRSPSSGWNSTPPLPLQPPGSLYSNGLPWRRTAPGGKNS
;
A
#
# COMPACT_ATOMS: atom_id res chain seq x y z
N MET A 1 -24.39 18.47 -12.46
CA MET A 1 -23.51 17.27 -12.47
C MET A 1 -24.20 16.15 -11.74
N ARG A 2 -24.07 14.89 -12.23
CA ARG A 2 -24.75 13.75 -11.61
C ARG A 2 -23.85 13.12 -10.53
N LEU A 3 -24.39 12.92 -9.32
CA LEU A 3 -23.70 12.24 -8.22
C LEU A 3 -24.03 10.74 -8.25
N LYS A 4 -22.99 9.91 -8.20
CA LYS A 4 -23.13 8.48 -7.92
C LYS A 4 -22.59 8.18 -6.53
N ILE A 5 -23.43 7.60 -5.69
CA ILE A 5 -23.09 7.27 -4.30
C ILE A 5 -22.55 5.83 -4.28
N LEU A 6 -21.37 5.63 -3.68
CA LEU A 6 -20.74 4.32 -3.50
C LEU A 6 -20.58 4.00 -2.01
N PRO A 7 -20.91 2.77 -1.58
CA PRO A 7 -20.72 2.36 -0.18
C PRO A 7 -19.25 2.21 0.15
N LYS A 8 -18.84 2.66 1.33
CA LYS A 8 -17.57 2.34 2.01
C LYS A 8 -17.77 1.12 2.90
N LYS A 9 -16.68 0.64 3.50
CA LYS A 9 -16.74 -0.37 4.56
C LYS A 9 -17.36 0.25 5.82
N GLY A 10 -18.20 -0.53 6.53
CA GLY A 10 -18.82 -0.11 7.78
C GLY A 10 -20.36 -0.21 7.73
N ASP A 11 -21.02 0.35 8.75
CA ASP A 11 -22.48 0.42 8.79
C ASP A 11 -22.98 1.41 7.74
N LEU A 12 -23.75 0.91 6.78
CA LEU A 12 -24.33 1.73 5.69
C LEU A 12 -25.46 2.65 6.15
N ARG A 13 -25.91 2.55 7.39
CA ARG A 13 -26.86 3.51 8.01
C ARG A 13 -26.15 4.83 8.36
N ASP A 14 -24.83 4.80 8.56
CA ASP A 14 -24.03 6.00 8.74
C ASP A 14 -23.71 6.62 7.37
N LEU A 15 -24.20 7.84 7.13
CA LEU A 15 -23.95 8.61 5.91
C LEU A 15 -22.45 8.90 5.67
N ASN A 16 -21.60 8.85 6.70
CA ASN A 16 -20.16 9.00 6.55
C ASN A 16 -19.51 7.78 5.88
N ASN A 17 -20.20 6.65 5.84
CA ASN A 17 -19.74 5.43 5.16
C ASN A 17 -20.14 5.37 3.68
N TRP A 18 -20.48 6.51 3.11
CA TRP A 18 -20.72 6.66 1.69
C TRP A 18 -19.72 7.62 1.05
N ARG A 19 -19.43 7.39 -0.23
CA ARG A 19 -18.57 8.25 -1.04
C ARG A 19 -19.36 8.72 -2.25
N GLY A 20 -19.43 10.03 -2.44
CA GLY A 20 -20.03 10.64 -3.62
C GLY A 20 -19.00 10.77 -4.73
N ILE A 21 -19.28 10.21 -5.92
CA ILE A 21 -18.45 10.42 -7.11
C ILE A 21 -19.26 11.26 -8.10
N MET A 22 -18.72 12.40 -8.48
CA MET A 22 -19.32 13.32 -9.44
C MET A 22 -19.00 12.84 -10.86
N LEU A 23 -20.04 12.53 -11.62
CA LEU A 23 -19.91 12.15 -13.03
C LEU A 23 -19.97 13.43 -13.87
N LEU A 24 -18.86 13.72 -14.54
CA LEU A 24 -18.75 14.83 -15.49
C LEU A 24 -19.01 14.31 -16.91
N ASP A 25 -19.55 15.18 -17.74
CA ASP A 25 -19.63 14.96 -19.19
C ASP A 25 -18.24 14.95 -19.83
N ALA A 26 -18.17 14.47 -21.08
CA ALA A 26 -16.91 14.31 -21.79
C ALA A 26 -16.20 15.65 -22.04
N ALA A 27 -16.94 16.69 -22.40
CA ALA A 27 -16.39 18.02 -22.67
C ALA A 27 -15.75 18.62 -21.40
N SER A 28 -16.46 18.57 -20.27
CA SER A 28 -15.92 19.02 -18.97
C SER A 28 -14.68 18.24 -18.54
N LYS A 29 -14.60 16.93 -18.84
CA LYS A 29 -13.39 16.14 -18.58
C LYS A 29 -12.22 16.59 -19.44
N VAL A 30 -12.43 16.83 -20.73
CA VAL A 30 -11.38 17.30 -21.66
C VAL A 30 -10.83 18.65 -21.18
N VAL A 31 -11.69 19.63 -20.89
CA VAL A 31 -11.29 20.94 -20.36
C VAL A 31 -10.50 20.77 -19.06
N SER A 32 -11.00 19.95 -18.14
CA SER A 32 -10.30 19.66 -16.86
C SER A 32 -8.93 19.03 -17.09
N MET A 33 -8.78 18.13 -18.07
CA MET A 33 -7.50 17.51 -18.40
C MET A 33 -6.51 18.50 -19.00
N ILE A 34 -6.96 19.44 -19.85
CA ILE A 34 -6.12 20.50 -20.44
C ILE A 34 -5.58 21.42 -19.33
N ILE A 35 -6.46 21.86 -18.40
CA ILE A 35 -6.04 22.68 -17.27
C ILE A 35 -5.08 21.90 -16.37
N ASN A 36 -5.42 20.64 -16.07
CA ASN A 36 -4.59 19.77 -15.24
C ASN A 36 -3.18 19.60 -15.80
N SER A 37 -3.04 19.38 -17.12
CA SER A 37 -1.72 19.20 -17.74
C SER A 37 -0.82 20.44 -17.58
N ARG A 38 -1.38 21.63 -17.59
CA ARG A 38 -0.66 22.89 -17.35
C ARG A 38 -0.26 23.05 -15.88
N LEU A 39 -1.17 22.77 -14.94
CA LEU A 39 -0.89 22.87 -13.51
C LEU A 39 0.11 21.81 -13.03
N GLN A 40 0.12 20.62 -13.64
CA GLN A 40 1.07 19.55 -13.31
C GLN A 40 2.52 19.96 -13.60
N LEU A 41 2.77 20.82 -14.59
CA LEU A 41 4.12 21.35 -14.85
C LEU A 41 4.60 22.19 -13.66
N LEU A 42 3.77 23.12 -13.20
CA LEU A 42 4.09 23.95 -12.04
C LEU A 42 4.21 23.11 -10.77
N LEU A 43 3.27 22.21 -10.51
CA LEU A 43 3.28 21.35 -9.33
C LEU A 43 4.54 20.46 -9.28
N LYS A 44 5.08 20.06 -10.43
CA LYS A 44 6.33 19.30 -10.48
C LYS A 44 7.55 20.12 -10.00
N GLU A 45 7.53 21.43 -10.20
CA GLU A 45 8.60 22.34 -9.79
C GLU A 45 8.49 22.75 -8.31
N VAL A 46 7.28 23.10 -7.86
CA VAL A 46 7.06 23.59 -6.49
C VAL A 46 6.74 22.47 -5.48
N GLY A 47 6.37 21.28 -5.94
CA GLY A 47 5.90 20.19 -5.09
C GLY A 47 6.99 19.61 -4.20
N ILE A 48 6.70 19.48 -2.89
CA ILE A 48 7.62 18.88 -1.92
C ILE A 48 7.96 17.44 -2.30
N GLU A 49 9.15 17.02 -1.88
CA GLU A 49 9.69 15.71 -2.25
C GLU A 49 8.93 14.56 -1.59
N GLU A 50 8.35 14.78 -0.42
CA GLU A 50 7.60 13.84 0.40
C GLU A 50 6.27 13.42 -0.23
N GLN A 51 5.67 14.25 -1.12
CA GLN A 51 4.39 13.95 -1.76
C GLN A 51 4.55 12.97 -2.92
N ASN A 52 3.94 11.79 -2.81
CA ASN A 52 3.96 10.73 -3.82
C ASN A 52 2.63 10.56 -4.56
N GLY A 53 1.54 11.10 -4.02
CA GLY A 53 0.20 10.99 -4.61
C GLY A 53 0.00 11.98 -5.76
N PHE A 54 -0.62 11.53 -6.85
CA PHE A 54 -1.00 12.33 -8.02
C PHE A 54 0.13 13.14 -8.68
N MET A 55 1.38 12.80 -8.38
CA MET A 55 2.58 13.40 -8.95
C MET A 55 3.14 12.52 -10.06
N GLY A 56 3.48 13.12 -11.19
CA GLY A 56 4.09 12.39 -12.31
C GLY A 56 5.42 11.74 -11.93
N GLY A 57 5.56 10.43 -12.21
CA GLY A 57 6.77 9.67 -11.92
C GLY A 57 6.96 9.28 -10.44
N ARG A 58 5.95 9.49 -9.59
CA ARG A 58 5.92 9.08 -8.18
C ARG A 58 4.76 8.10 -7.95
N GLY A 59 4.86 7.26 -6.93
CA GLY A 59 3.83 6.27 -6.64
C GLY A 59 3.80 5.78 -5.20
N GLY A 60 2.79 4.96 -4.87
CA GLY A 60 2.65 4.37 -3.53
C GLY A 60 3.84 3.52 -3.11
N SER A 61 4.49 2.83 -4.05
CA SER A 61 5.72 2.06 -3.76
C SER A 61 6.86 2.95 -3.25
N ASP A 62 6.98 4.19 -3.74
CA ASP A 62 7.99 5.14 -3.27
C ASP A 62 7.75 5.47 -1.80
N GLY A 63 6.51 5.79 -1.43
CA GLY A 63 6.13 6.10 -0.05
C GLY A 63 6.29 4.92 0.89
N ILE A 64 5.81 3.73 0.49
CA ILE A 64 5.97 2.49 1.28
C ILE A 64 7.45 2.19 1.52
N PHE A 65 8.27 2.31 0.48
CA PHE A 65 9.71 2.07 0.59
C PHE A 65 10.37 3.07 1.54
N CYS A 66 10.09 4.37 1.39
CA CYS A 66 10.69 5.41 2.21
C CYS A 66 10.42 5.17 3.70
N ILE A 67 9.16 4.94 4.07
CA ILE A 67 8.81 4.73 5.47
C ILE A 67 9.45 3.45 6.03
N ARG A 68 9.37 2.33 5.29
CA ARG A 68 9.99 1.06 5.72
C ARG A 68 11.50 1.18 5.88
N GLN A 69 12.20 1.82 4.93
CA GLN A 69 13.66 1.95 4.99
C GLN A 69 14.10 2.88 6.11
N ALA A 70 13.39 3.99 6.33
CA ALA A 70 13.69 4.91 7.40
C ALA A 70 13.60 4.23 8.77
N LEU A 71 12.49 3.54 9.04
CA LEU A 71 12.26 2.86 10.31
C LEU A 71 13.23 1.70 10.53
N LYS A 72 13.43 0.83 9.53
CA LYS A 72 14.34 -0.32 9.63
C LYS A 72 15.78 0.12 9.88
N LYS A 73 16.27 1.15 9.15
CA LYS A 73 17.63 1.67 9.38
C LYS A 73 17.81 2.21 10.79
N ARG A 74 16.83 2.92 11.33
CA ARG A 74 16.89 3.42 12.72
C ARG A 74 16.97 2.26 13.70
N ARG A 75 16.12 1.26 13.55
CA ARG A 75 16.12 0.07 14.41
C ARG A 75 17.44 -0.71 14.36
N GLU A 76 18.06 -0.86 13.16
CA GLU A 76 19.37 -1.48 13.00
C GLU A 76 20.47 -0.78 13.82
N HIS A 77 20.30 0.51 14.08
CA HIS A 77 21.21 1.38 14.84
C HIS A 77 20.75 1.64 16.27
N GLY A 78 19.85 0.80 16.82
CA GLY A 78 19.40 0.90 18.21
C GLY A 78 18.56 2.16 18.50
N LYS A 79 17.88 2.71 17.48
CA LYS A 79 17.04 3.90 17.65
C LYS A 79 15.57 3.51 17.53
N GLU A 80 14.79 3.91 18.50
CA GLU A 80 13.34 3.84 18.46
C GLU A 80 12.75 4.80 17.42
N SER A 81 11.53 4.59 17.04
CA SER A 81 10.81 5.49 16.14
C SER A 81 9.32 5.53 16.48
N TRP A 82 8.74 6.69 16.31
CA TRP A 82 7.33 6.96 16.52
C TRP A 82 6.71 7.38 15.20
N VAL A 83 5.58 6.83 14.81
CA VAL A 83 4.98 7.13 13.50
C VAL A 83 3.56 7.60 13.73
N LEU A 84 3.22 8.79 13.20
CA LEU A 84 1.87 9.29 13.14
C LEU A 84 1.29 8.99 11.75
N PHE A 85 0.14 8.30 11.71
CA PHE A 85 -0.65 8.11 10.50
C PHE A 85 -1.87 9.03 10.56
N VAL A 86 -1.94 9.99 9.67
CA VAL A 86 -2.97 11.02 9.67
C VAL A 86 -4.12 10.65 8.74
N ASP A 87 -5.34 10.71 9.26
CA ASP A 87 -6.59 10.60 8.48
C ASP A 87 -7.31 11.97 8.48
N LEU A 88 -7.63 12.47 7.30
CA LEU A 88 -8.37 13.73 7.14
C LEU A 88 -9.86 13.49 6.98
N VAL A 89 -10.65 14.33 7.62
CA VAL A 89 -12.11 14.27 7.53
C VAL A 89 -12.57 14.84 6.18
N LYS A 90 -13.04 13.97 5.27
CA LYS A 90 -13.59 14.37 3.96
C LYS A 90 -12.68 15.35 3.20
N ALA A 91 -11.37 15.08 3.14
CA ALA A 91 -10.33 15.98 2.66
C ALA A 91 -10.68 16.73 1.36
N PHE A 92 -11.17 16.03 0.33
CA PHE A 92 -11.56 16.64 -0.94
C PHE A 92 -12.82 17.55 -0.82
N ASP A 93 -13.74 17.19 0.05
CA ASP A 93 -15.02 17.88 0.19
C ASP A 93 -14.91 19.11 1.11
N SER A 94 -13.82 19.22 1.92
CA SER A 94 -13.63 20.31 2.88
C SER A 94 -12.76 21.47 2.38
N VAL A 95 -12.11 21.35 1.22
CA VAL A 95 -11.21 22.40 0.68
C VAL A 95 -11.96 23.74 0.53
N PRO A 96 -11.54 24.84 1.21
CA PRO A 96 -12.14 26.15 1.02
C PRO A 96 -11.73 26.72 -0.34
N ARG A 97 -12.69 27.02 -1.20
CA ARG A 97 -12.43 27.42 -2.59
C ARG A 97 -11.72 28.76 -2.72
N ASP A 98 -12.08 29.75 -1.88
CA ASP A 98 -11.42 31.06 -1.91
C ASP A 98 -9.96 30.94 -1.47
N GLY A 99 -9.68 30.13 -0.45
CA GLY A 99 -8.33 29.75 -0.07
C GLY A 99 -7.56 29.07 -1.20
N LEU A 100 -8.20 28.12 -1.89
CA LEU A 100 -7.61 27.43 -3.04
C LEU A 100 -7.21 28.43 -4.14
N PHE A 101 -8.10 29.37 -4.53
CA PHE A 101 -7.78 30.35 -5.58
C PHE A 101 -6.67 31.30 -5.18
N THR A 102 -6.61 31.69 -3.91
CA THR A 102 -5.52 32.48 -3.33
C THR A 102 -4.20 31.72 -3.37
N VAL A 103 -4.21 30.45 -2.99
CA VAL A 103 -3.03 29.56 -3.05
C VAL A 103 -2.52 29.42 -4.49
N LEU A 104 -3.39 29.16 -5.47
CA LEU A 104 -3.01 29.07 -6.88
C LEU A 104 -2.33 30.36 -7.38
N ALA A 105 -2.89 31.51 -7.04
CA ALA A 105 -2.29 32.79 -7.40
C ALA A 105 -0.90 33.00 -6.76
N LYS A 106 -0.75 32.61 -5.48
CA LYS A 106 0.53 32.69 -4.75
C LYS A 106 1.60 31.77 -5.34
N PHE A 107 1.24 30.62 -5.87
CA PHE A 107 2.16 29.74 -6.61
C PHE A 107 2.45 30.20 -8.04
N GLY A 108 1.93 31.35 -8.47
CA GLY A 108 2.23 31.93 -9.78
C GLY A 108 1.37 31.41 -10.93
N VAL A 109 0.22 30.81 -10.63
CA VAL A 109 -0.75 30.45 -11.68
C VAL A 109 -1.28 31.73 -12.32
N PRO A 110 -1.22 31.90 -13.67
CA PRO A 110 -1.65 33.13 -14.34
C PRO A 110 -3.10 33.52 -14.00
N PRO A 111 -3.41 34.81 -13.80
CA PRO A 111 -4.73 35.26 -13.35
C PRO A 111 -5.91 34.80 -14.22
N HIS A 112 -5.69 34.77 -15.55
CA HIS A 112 -6.71 34.28 -16.49
C HIS A 112 -7.01 32.78 -16.26
N LEU A 113 -5.98 31.96 -15.95
CA LEU A 113 -6.16 30.55 -15.68
C LEU A 113 -6.84 30.33 -14.34
N VAL A 114 -6.50 31.10 -13.30
CA VAL A 114 -7.21 31.11 -12.02
C VAL A 114 -8.69 31.46 -12.22
N SER A 115 -9.00 32.46 -13.05
CA SER A 115 -10.37 32.84 -13.39
C SER A 115 -11.15 31.71 -14.07
N VAL A 116 -10.52 31.00 -15.02
CA VAL A 116 -11.13 29.81 -15.66
C VAL A 116 -11.38 28.71 -14.63
N ILE A 117 -10.41 28.42 -13.77
CA ILE A 117 -10.55 27.41 -12.70
C ILE A 117 -11.67 27.80 -11.75
N LYS A 118 -11.78 29.06 -11.39
CA LYS A 118 -12.86 29.60 -10.57
C LYS A 118 -14.22 29.34 -11.23
N ARG A 119 -14.41 29.74 -12.48
CA ARG A 119 -15.67 29.49 -13.23
C ARG A 119 -16.04 28.01 -13.32
N VAL A 120 -15.08 27.13 -13.49
CA VAL A 120 -15.31 25.68 -13.54
C VAL A 120 -15.72 25.12 -12.18
N ASN A 121 -15.34 25.76 -11.07
CA ASN A 121 -15.56 25.24 -9.71
C ASN A 121 -16.57 26.03 -8.87
N THR A 122 -17.13 27.14 -9.35
CA THR A 122 -18.21 27.89 -8.69
C THR A 122 -19.57 27.61 -9.34
N ASP A 123 -20.62 27.95 -8.63
CA ASP A 123 -22.04 27.96 -9.10
C ASP A 123 -22.50 26.64 -9.75
N HIS A 124 -22.06 25.51 -9.21
CA HIS A 124 -22.53 24.22 -9.72
C HIS A 124 -23.42 23.50 -8.71
N GLN A 125 -24.41 22.83 -9.26
CA GLN A 125 -25.30 21.94 -8.52
C GLN A 125 -24.93 20.48 -8.79
N VAL A 126 -25.08 19.68 -7.75
CA VAL A 126 -24.93 18.23 -7.82
C VAL A 126 -26.32 17.63 -7.76
N SER A 127 -26.68 16.86 -8.77
CA SER A 127 -27.97 16.16 -8.82
C SER A 127 -27.81 14.68 -8.55
N PHE A 128 -28.69 14.12 -7.78
CA PHE A 128 -28.80 12.68 -7.51
C PHE A 128 -30.28 12.28 -7.47
N ASP A 129 -30.52 11.02 -7.66
CA ASP A 129 -31.87 10.45 -7.59
C ASP A 129 -32.15 10.00 -6.15
N LEU A 130 -33.27 10.45 -5.59
CA LEU A 130 -33.77 10.04 -4.30
C LEU A 130 -35.18 9.48 -4.49
N ASN A 131 -35.31 8.16 -4.43
CA ASN A 131 -36.60 7.44 -4.61
C ASN A 131 -37.32 7.75 -5.95
N GLY A 132 -36.52 7.94 -7.03
CA GLY A 132 -37.06 8.26 -8.35
C GLY A 132 -37.21 9.76 -8.66
N GLU A 133 -37.04 10.63 -7.65
CA GLU A 133 -37.10 12.07 -7.81
C GLU A 133 -35.67 12.69 -7.90
N PRO A 134 -35.40 13.55 -8.89
CA PRO A 134 -34.13 14.23 -9.02
C PRO A 134 -34.00 15.37 -8.00
N VAL A 135 -33.07 15.25 -7.08
CA VAL A 135 -32.72 16.29 -6.11
C VAL A 135 -31.47 17.00 -6.55
N ALA A 136 -31.46 18.33 -6.57
CA ALA A 136 -30.31 19.16 -6.87
C ALA A 136 -29.86 19.94 -5.62
N VAL A 137 -28.58 19.83 -5.29
CA VAL A 137 -27.98 20.49 -4.12
C VAL A 137 -26.84 21.39 -4.57
N PRO A 138 -26.79 22.66 -4.13
CA PRO A 138 -25.65 23.53 -4.41
C PRO A 138 -24.40 23.02 -3.72
N CYS A 139 -23.26 23.05 -4.43
CA CYS A 139 -21.98 22.62 -3.91
C CYS A 139 -21.07 23.85 -3.79
N THR A 140 -20.95 24.38 -2.58
CA THR A 140 -20.24 25.65 -2.28
C THR A 140 -18.80 25.48 -1.83
N VAL A 141 -18.43 24.31 -1.33
CA VAL A 141 -17.08 23.97 -0.82
C VAL A 141 -16.54 22.71 -1.50
N GLY A 142 -15.27 22.48 -1.32
CA GLY A 142 -14.59 21.27 -1.78
C GLY A 142 -14.24 21.26 -3.25
N VAL A 143 -13.44 20.25 -3.63
CA VAL A 143 -13.10 19.92 -5.02
C VAL A 143 -13.81 18.65 -5.46
N LYS A 144 -14.17 18.58 -6.74
CA LYS A 144 -15.08 17.55 -7.29
C LYS A 144 -14.45 16.16 -7.27
N GLN A 145 -14.94 15.24 -6.45
CA GLN A 145 -14.51 13.83 -6.50
C GLN A 145 -14.95 13.18 -7.82
N GLY A 146 -13.99 12.85 -8.69
CA GLY A 146 -14.22 12.31 -10.04
C GLY A 146 -13.81 13.24 -11.18
N CYS A 147 -13.40 14.48 -10.87
CA CYS A 147 -12.82 15.39 -11.84
C CYS A 147 -11.31 15.16 -11.97
N PRO A 148 -10.75 15.05 -13.19
CA PRO A 148 -9.30 14.88 -13.39
C PRO A 148 -8.44 16.02 -12.81
N LEU A 149 -9.00 17.22 -12.68
CA LEU A 149 -8.32 18.41 -12.16
C LEU A 149 -8.25 18.44 -10.63
N SER A 150 -9.25 17.88 -9.94
CA SER A 150 -9.41 18.01 -8.49
C SER A 150 -8.25 17.49 -7.66
N PRO A 151 -7.60 16.35 -7.99
CA PRO A 151 -6.41 15.92 -7.26
C PRO A 151 -5.28 16.95 -7.27
N THR A 152 -5.04 17.58 -8.41
CA THR A 152 -3.99 18.61 -8.54
C THR A 152 -4.34 19.87 -7.76
N LEU A 153 -5.59 20.31 -7.77
CA LEU A 153 -6.05 21.45 -6.96
C LEU A 153 -5.89 21.17 -5.47
N PHE A 154 -6.26 19.97 -5.02
CA PHE A 154 -6.05 19.53 -3.65
C PHE A 154 -4.57 19.56 -3.27
N LEU A 155 -3.69 19.07 -4.15
CA LEU A 155 -2.25 19.06 -3.88
C LEU A 155 -1.67 20.48 -3.72
N PHE A 156 -2.17 21.49 -4.42
CA PHE A 156 -1.71 22.87 -4.20
C PHE A 156 -2.05 23.37 -2.79
N VAL A 157 -3.25 23.07 -2.28
CA VAL A 157 -3.64 23.43 -0.92
C VAL A 157 -2.79 22.67 0.11
N MET A 158 -2.60 21.36 -0.10
CA MET A 158 -1.72 20.56 0.74
C MET A 158 -0.28 21.04 0.71
N GLN A 159 0.23 21.43 -0.47
CA GLN A 159 1.58 21.98 -0.62
C GLN A 159 1.76 23.24 0.25
N ALA A 160 0.85 24.20 0.16
CA ALA A 160 0.91 25.42 0.95
C ALA A 160 0.84 25.14 2.47
N CYS A 161 -0.03 24.21 2.86
CA CYS A 161 -0.14 23.78 4.26
C CYS A 161 1.18 23.14 4.74
N LEU A 162 1.73 22.21 3.98
CA LEU A 162 2.90 21.42 4.37
C LEU A 162 4.19 22.25 4.37
N GLU A 163 4.35 23.23 3.46
CA GLU A 163 5.48 24.16 3.49
C GLU A 163 5.50 25.03 4.77
N SER A 164 4.32 25.45 5.22
CA SER A 164 4.21 26.22 6.47
C SER A 164 4.40 25.32 7.69
N LEU A 165 3.84 24.11 7.66
CA LEU A 165 3.99 23.11 8.72
C LEU A 165 5.45 22.67 8.89
N GLU A 166 6.15 22.41 7.79
CA GLU A 166 7.57 22.00 7.85
C GLU A 166 8.45 22.99 8.60
N LYS A 167 8.15 24.29 8.45
CA LYS A 167 8.86 25.36 9.17
C LYS A 167 8.49 25.43 10.67
N ALA A 168 7.26 25.04 11.00
CA ALA A 168 6.76 25.04 12.37
C ALA A 168 7.17 23.79 13.16
N MET A 169 7.53 22.70 12.48
CA MET A 169 7.96 21.46 13.14
C MET A 169 9.34 21.63 13.81
N PRO A 170 9.51 21.10 15.04
CA PRO A 170 10.81 21.08 15.71
C PRO A 170 11.89 20.42 14.85
N ALA A 171 13.06 21.02 14.74
CA ALA A 171 14.15 20.53 13.89
C ALA A 171 14.72 19.16 14.34
N ASP A 172 14.62 18.85 15.62
CA ASP A 172 15.03 17.59 16.25
C ASP A 172 13.97 16.47 16.09
N ALA A 173 12.72 16.83 15.82
CA ALA A 173 11.66 15.86 15.55
C ALA A 173 11.88 15.07 14.26
N LYS A 174 12.54 15.68 13.26
CA LYS A 174 12.78 15.09 11.94
C LYS A 174 13.87 14.01 12.00
N LEU A 175 13.64 12.87 11.33
CA LEU A 175 14.66 11.82 11.24
C LEU A 175 15.82 12.26 10.33
N LYS A 176 17.05 12.17 10.85
CA LYS A 176 18.26 12.56 10.11
C LYS A 176 19.00 11.35 9.55
N PHE A 177 19.40 11.44 8.30
CA PHE A 177 20.18 10.42 7.59
C PHE A 177 21.36 11.07 6.87
N ARG A 178 22.46 10.35 6.73
CA ARG A 178 23.59 10.72 5.89
C ARG A 178 23.50 10.05 4.54
N THR A 179 23.89 10.74 3.50
CA THR A 179 24.01 10.18 2.15
C THR A 179 25.24 10.74 1.46
N ASN A 180 25.86 9.93 0.62
CA ASN A 180 26.87 10.41 -0.29
C ASN A 180 26.21 10.65 -1.65
N THR A 181 26.03 11.91 -2.02
CA THR A 181 25.43 12.30 -3.31
C THR A 181 26.40 12.08 -4.48
N ARG A 182 27.69 11.86 -4.21
CA ARG A 182 28.65 11.41 -5.23
C ARG A 182 28.42 9.95 -5.53
N THR A 183 27.45 9.66 -6.40
CA THR A 183 27.24 8.34 -6.98
C THR A 183 28.40 7.86 -7.85
N GLU A 184 29.42 8.67 -8.01
CA GLU A 184 30.64 8.41 -8.81
C GLU A 184 31.80 7.84 -7.96
N GLY A 185 31.62 7.63 -6.68
CA GLY A 185 32.62 6.99 -5.83
C GLY A 185 32.66 5.46 -5.99
N LYS A 186 33.85 4.88 -5.86
CA LYS A 186 34.14 3.44 -6.03
C LYS A 186 33.31 2.48 -5.16
N ASN A 187 32.50 2.96 -4.20
CA ASN A 187 31.74 2.15 -3.24
C ASN A 187 30.26 2.52 -3.18
N GLY A 188 29.58 2.52 -4.33
CA GLY A 188 28.14 2.76 -4.39
C GLY A 188 27.33 1.71 -3.61
N GLY A 189 26.76 2.12 -2.48
CA GLY A 189 25.76 1.34 -1.74
C GLY A 189 26.28 0.51 -0.58
N HIS A 190 27.58 0.38 -0.36
CA HIS A 190 28.20 -0.15 0.85
C HIS A 190 29.40 0.69 1.22
N VAL A 191 29.18 1.61 2.13
CA VAL A 191 30.29 2.22 2.85
C VAL A 191 30.66 1.23 3.95
N SER A 192 31.82 0.59 3.81
CA SER A 192 32.45 -0.11 4.94
C SER A 192 32.79 0.94 6.00
N GLY A 193 32.82 0.57 7.28
CA GLY A 193 33.04 1.51 8.39
C GLY A 193 34.35 2.32 8.33
N THR A 194 35.20 2.11 7.32
CA THR A 194 36.45 2.83 7.06
C THR A 194 36.30 4.03 6.11
N ASP A 195 35.21 4.10 5.33
CA ASP A 195 35.02 5.16 4.33
C ASP A 195 34.29 6.41 4.88
N TYR A 196 34.01 6.47 6.18
CA TYR A 196 33.34 7.60 6.85
C TYR A 196 34.12 8.92 6.85
N LYS A 197 35.35 8.93 6.42
CA LYS A 197 36.23 10.10 6.45
C LYS A 197 36.27 10.90 5.14
N ASN A 198 35.47 10.53 4.13
CA ASN A 198 35.56 11.15 2.82
C ASN A 198 34.65 12.40 2.67
N LYS A 199 35.27 13.48 2.22
CA LYS A 199 34.71 14.77 1.88
C LYS A 199 33.48 14.65 0.96
N GLY A 200 32.32 15.09 1.40
CA GLY A 200 31.10 15.16 0.58
C GLY A 200 29.88 14.46 1.17
N GLU A 201 29.87 14.21 2.48
CA GLU A 201 28.68 13.71 3.19
C GLU A 201 27.65 14.80 3.33
N PHE A 202 26.41 14.49 2.94
CA PHE A 202 25.27 15.38 3.14
C PHE A 202 24.30 14.74 4.12
N THR A 203 23.85 15.52 5.07
CA THR A 203 22.74 15.15 5.94
C THR A 203 21.44 15.63 5.32
N PHE A 204 20.43 14.79 5.29
CA PHE A 204 19.08 15.18 4.95
C PHE A 204 18.11 14.71 6.03
N SER A 205 17.00 15.43 6.14
CA SER A 205 15.92 15.09 7.04
C SER A 205 14.81 14.38 6.29
N PHE A 206 14.17 13.40 6.95
CA PHE A 206 12.96 12.74 6.50
C PHE A 206 11.90 12.90 7.58
N TRP A 207 10.81 13.59 7.27
CA TRP A 207 9.78 13.92 8.25
C TRP A 207 8.39 13.39 7.87
N ALA A 208 8.14 13.09 6.59
CA ALA A 208 6.87 12.56 6.15
C ALA A 208 7.00 11.71 4.89
N SER A 209 6.06 10.81 4.72
CA SER A 209 5.71 10.19 3.45
C SER A 209 4.24 10.46 3.20
N LEU A 210 3.92 11.10 2.08
CA LEU A 210 2.61 11.63 1.79
C LEU A 210 2.05 11.00 0.50
N TYR A 211 0.76 10.72 0.49
CA TYR A 211 0.05 10.29 -0.70
C TYR A 211 -1.34 10.92 -0.74
N ALA A 212 -1.44 12.08 -1.36
CA ALA A 212 -2.58 12.97 -1.29
C ALA A 212 -2.91 13.38 0.16
N ASP A 213 -3.98 12.86 0.71
CA ASP A 213 -4.47 13.07 2.08
C ASP A 213 -3.87 12.06 3.09
N ASP A 214 -3.40 10.90 2.63
CA ASP A 214 -2.75 9.90 3.48
C ASP A 214 -1.33 10.37 3.85
N ALA A 215 -1.05 10.55 5.14
CA ALA A 215 0.27 10.93 5.62
C ALA A 215 0.80 9.93 6.67
N ALA A 216 2.10 9.63 6.57
CA ALA A 216 2.85 8.91 7.58
C ALA A 216 4.06 9.75 7.98
N THR A 217 4.10 10.24 9.22
CA THR A 217 5.13 11.10 9.77
C THR A 217 5.95 10.36 10.81
N PRO A 218 7.18 9.91 10.47
CA PRO A 218 8.06 9.25 11.42
C PRO A 218 8.85 10.26 12.24
N LEU A 219 8.93 10.05 13.53
CA LEU A 219 9.48 10.96 14.53
C LEU A 219 10.47 10.24 15.44
N ALA A 220 11.33 11.01 16.12
CA ALA A 220 12.44 10.48 16.89
C ALA A 220 12.07 10.11 18.34
N SER A 221 11.08 10.77 18.93
CA SER A 221 10.63 10.55 20.33
C SER A 221 9.13 10.73 20.49
N ARG A 222 8.59 10.39 21.66
CA ARG A 222 7.19 10.55 22.01
C ARG A 222 6.80 12.02 22.16
N GLU A 223 7.70 12.83 22.73
CA GLU A 223 7.52 14.27 22.88
C GLU A 223 7.44 14.94 21.50
N ALA A 224 8.35 14.55 20.60
CA ALA A 224 8.33 15.01 19.22
C ALA A 224 7.03 14.61 18.50
N LEU A 225 6.49 13.40 18.78
CA LEU A 225 5.22 12.93 18.26
C LEU A 225 4.06 13.82 18.72
N LEU A 226 3.99 14.13 20.02
CA LEU A 226 2.93 15.00 20.56
C LEU A 226 3.01 16.42 19.98
N ALA A 227 4.19 17.02 20.00
CA ALA A 227 4.41 18.38 19.46
C ALA A 227 4.06 18.45 17.97
N ALA A 228 4.52 17.47 17.17
CA ALA A 228 4.21 17.43 15.74
C ALA A 228 2.72 17.21 15.47
N THR A 229 2.04 16.39 16.30
CA THR A 229 0.61 16.12 16.15
C THR A 229 -0.23 17.37 16.41
N ASN A 230 0.07 18.11 17.48
CA ASN A 230 -0.57 19.40 17.78
C ASN A 230 -0.33 20.42 16.65
N ALA A 231 0.92 20.57 16.21
CA ALA A 231 1.27 21.47 15.12
C ALA A 231 0.53 21.11 13.81
N MET A 232 0.43 19.81 13.48
CA MET A 232 -0.31 19.35 12.30
C MET A 232 -1.80 19.63 12.42
N TYR A 233 -2.39 19.39 13.59
CA TYR A 233 -3.80 19.65 13.84
C TYR A 233 -4.15 21.13 13.62
N ASP A 234 -3.35 22.03 14.18
CA ASP A 234 -3.57 23.47 14.07
C ASP A 234 -3.33 24.00 12.65
N HIS A 235 -2.23 23.58 12.01
CA HIS A 235 -1.93 24.00 10.64
C HIS A 235 -2.97 23.52 9.62
N LEU A 236 -3.43 22.29 9.70
CA LEU A 236 -4.47 21.79 8.83
C LEU A 236 -5.76 22.61 8.95
N ARG A 237 -6.13 23.02 10.19
CA ARG A 237 -7.30 23.88 10.43
C ARG A 237 -7.17 25.25 9.79
N LEU A 238 -5.98 25.86 9.76
CA LEU A 238 -5.74 27.14 9.08
C LEU A 238 -6.06 27.06 7.58
N PHE A 239 -5.90 25.89 6.98
CA PHE A 239 -6.21 25.63 5.57
C PHE A 239 -7.62 25.03 5.36
N GLY A 240 -8.45 24.99 6.40
CA GLY A 240 -9.81 24.44 6.34
C GLY A 240 -9.87 22.92 6.25
N LEU A 241 -8.77 22.23 6.53
CA LEU A 241 -8.68 20.77 6.58
C LEU A 241 -8.77 20.30 8.03
N LEU A 242 -9.48 19.20 8.26
CA LEU A 242 -9.68 18.68 9.61
C LEU A 242 -9.02 17.31 9.76
N MET A 243 -8.09 17.20 10.72
CA MET A 243 -7.54 15.94 11.13
C MET A 243 -8.54 15.18 12.01
N HIS A 244 -8.73 13.90 11.76
CA HIS A 244 -9.63 13.08 12.55
C HIS A 244 -8.97 12.71 13.89
N VAL A 245 -9.47 13.27 14.98
CA VAL A 245 -9.05 12.95 16.36
C VAL A 245 -10.18 12.29 17.13
N GLY A 246 -9.86 11.52 18.14
CA GLY A 246 -10.84 10.90 19.04
C GLY A 246 -11.48 11.97 19.93
N ALA A 247 -12.78 11.89 20.11
CA ALA A 247 -13.54 12.76 21.00
C ALA A 247 -14.80 12.03 21.51
N ASN A 248 -15.28 12.39 22.69
CA ASN A 248 -16.53 11.85 23.27
C ASN A 248 -16.59 10.31 23.29
N GLY A 249 -15.48 9.65 23.67
CA GLY A 249 -15.39 8.19 23.72
C GLY A 249 -15.26 7.48 22.37
N LYS A 250 -15.21 8.22 21.25
CA LYS A 250 -14.95 7.65 19.93
C LYS A 250 -13.46 7.63 19.63
N ARG A 251 -12.97 6.48 19.18
CA ARG A 251 -11.56 6.31 18.76
C ARG A 251 -11.22 7.16 17.54
N SER A 252 -10.01 7.70 17.53
CA SER A 252 -9.43 8.39 16.37
C SER A 252 -9.22 7.42 15.19
N LYS A 253 -9.31 7.94 13.96
CA LYS A 253 -8.79 7.27 12.76
C LYS A 253 -7.34 7.67 12.45
N THR A 254 -6.90 8.83 12.96
CA THR A 254 -5.49 9.15 13.05
C THR A 254 -4.91 8.28 14.14
N GLU A 255 -3.88 7.49 13.83
CA GLU A 255 -3.31 6.52 14.76
C GLU A 255 -1.80 6.73 14.88
N ALA A 256 -1.25 6.45 16.04
CA ALA A 256 0.18 6.45 16.30
C ALA A 256 0.71 5.02 16.41
N MET A 257 1.97 4.79 16.05
CA MET A 257 2.64 3.50 16.23
C MET A 257 4.01 3.72 16.84
N PHE A 258 4.31 3.00 17.91
CA PHE A 258 5.62 2.96 18.52
C PHE A 258 6.42 1.78 17.96
N CYS A 259 7.60 2.05 17.42
CA CYS A 259 8.56 1.05 16.95
C CYS A 259 9.78 1.06 17.87
N PRO A 260 9.90 0.13 18.84
CA PRO A 260 11.00 0.09 19.79
C PRO A 260 12.35 -0.12 19.09
N ALA A 261 13.42 0.30 19.74
CA ALA A 261 14.76 -0.05 19.33
C ALA A 261 14.95 -1.58 19.35
N LYS A 262 15.98 -2.07 18.68
CA LYS A 262 16.23 -3.52 18.55
C LYS A 262 16.47 -4.19 19.90
N THR A 263 17.04 -3.46 20.85
CA THR A 263 17.37 -3.91 22.22
C THR A 263 16.20 -3.83 23.18
N ASP A 264 15.17 -3.08 22.81
CA ASP A 264 14.09 -2.76 23.73
C ASP A 264 12.87 -3.65 23.49
N THR A 265 12.16 -3.93 24.56
CA THR A 265 10.88 -4.64 24.49
C THR A 265 9.75 -3.63 24.32
N TYR A 266 8.73 -4.03 23.56
CA TYR A 266 7.50 -3.25 23.44
C TYR A 266 6.81 -3.18 24.81
N SER A 267 6.57 -1.95 25.30
CA SER A 267 5.85 -1.71 26.55
C SER A 267 4.47 -1.09 26.26
N ALA A 268 3.43 -1.63 26.86
CA ALA A 268 2.08 -1.08 26.76
C ALA A 268 1.96 0.31 27.42
N GLY A 269 2.80 0.61 28.42
CA GLY A 269 2.84 1.93 29.06
C GLY A 269 3.29 3.05 28.13
N ASP A 270 4.19 2.75 27.18
CA ASP A 270 4.68 3.72 26.20
C ASP A 270 3.63 4.06 25.14
N THR A 271 2.59 3.24 25.02
CA THR A 271 1.54 3.34 24.00
C THR A 271 0.19 3.80 24.55
N SER A 272 0.20 4.53 25.68
CA SER A 272 -0.99 5.24 26.14
C SER A 272 -1.42 6.31 25.14
N ASP A 273 -2.73 6.50 24.97
CA ASP A 273 -3.28 7.49 24.03
C ASP A 273 -2.65 8.88 24.22
N LEU A 274 -2.36 9.56 23.12
CA LEU A 274 -1.87 10.94 23.16
C LEU A 274 -3.06 11.87 23.42
N LEU A 275 -2.96 12.69 24.45
CA LEU A 275 -3.90 13.78 24.71
C LEU A 275 -3.36 15.05 24.02
N LEU A 276 -4.14 15.60 23.10
CA LEU A 276 -3.81 16.80 22.36
C LEU A 276 -4.29 18.07 23.08
N ASP A 277 -3.67 19.20 22.78
CA ASP A 277 -4.02 20.52 23.35
C ASP A 277 -5.48 20.91 23.05
N CYS A 278 -6.04 20.42 21.96
CA CYS A 278 -7.46 20.62 21.62
C CYS A 278 -8.44 19.75 22.42
N GLY A 279 -7.96 18.92 23.37
CA GLY A 279 -8.75 17.94 24.12
C GLY A 279 -9.09 16.66 23.36
N GLY A 280 -8.67 16.53 22.11
CA GLY A 280 -8.80 15.32 21.32
C GLY A 280 -7.74 14.27 21.68
N THR A 281 -7.97 13.02 21.29
CA THR A 281 -7.03 11.92 21.54
C THR A 281 -6.57 11.26 20.25
N VAL A 282 -5.34 10.74 20.24
CA VAL A 282 -4.81 9.87 19.19
C VAL A 282 -4.40 8.55 19.82
N SER A 283 -5.02 7.47 19.35
CA SER A 283 -4.78 6.12 19.88
C SER A 283 -3.59 5.45 19.22
N PHE A 284 -2.90 4.60 19.98
CA PHE A 284 -1.82 3.77 19.45
C PHE A 284 -2.35 2.49 18.80
N THR A 285 -1.61 2.02 17.80
CA THR A 285 -1.86 0.77 17.09
C THR A 285 -0.57 -0.03 16.92
N GLU A 286 -0.67 -1.35 17.03
CA GLU A 286 0.46 -2.26 16.77
C GLU A 286 0.72 -2.46 15.29
N SER A 287 -0.29 -2.22 14.43
CA SER A 287 -0.17 -2.38 12.99
C SER A 287 -1.06 -1.42 12.24
N PHE A 288 -0.55 -0.88 11.14
CA PHE A 288 -1.28 0.06 10.29
C PHE A 288 -1.14 -0.30 8.80
N VAL A 289 -2.22 -0.16 8.04
CA VAL A 289 -2.20 -0.38 6.59
C VAL A 289 -1.93 0.94 5.87
N TYR A 290 -0.65 1.21 5.60
CA TYR A 290 -0.23 2.40 4.87
C TYR A 290 -0.10 2.10 3.38
N LEU A 291 -0.81 2.87 2.55
CA LEU A 291 -0.87 2.72 1.08
C LEU A 291 -1.10 1.26 0.64
N GLY A 292 -1.89 0.55 1.41
CA GLY A 292 -2.23 -0.84 1.14
C GLY A 292 -1.20 -1.88 1.60
N SER A 293 -0.03 -1.52 2.11
CA SER A 293 0.98 -2.39 2.72
C SER A 293 0.87 -2.35 4.24
N LEU A 294 0.92 -3.49 4.92
CA LEU A 294 0.82 -3.57 6.37
C LEU A 294 2.18 -3.27 7.00
N LEU A 295 2.23 -2.25 7.84
CA LEU A 295 3.33 -1.96 8.76
C LEU A 295 2.99 -2.51 10.13
N HIS A 296 3.95 -3.08 10.82
CA HIS A 296 3.81 -3.59 12.19
C HIS A 296 4.95 -3.01 13.05
N TYR A 297 4.74 -2.83 14.34
CA TYR A 297 5.68 -2.18 15.25
C TYR A 297 7.05 -2.87 15.28
N ASP A 298 7.10 -4.20 15.10
CA ASP A 298 8.34 -4.97 15.04
C ASP A 298 9.11 -4.82 13.74
N LEU A 299 8.56 -4.07 12.77
CA LEU A 299 9.10 -3.82 11.42
C LEU A 299 9.39 -5.09 10.62
N SER A 300 8.82 -6.24 11.02
CA SER A 300 8.88 -7.49 10.28
C SER A 300 7.96 -7.46 9.06
N ASP A 301 8.47 -7.91 7.91
CA ASP A 301 7.65 -8.05 6.70
C ASP A 301 6.73 -9.28 6.74
N HIS A 302 6.88 -10.16 7.75
CA HIS A 302 6.08 -11.36 7.91
C HIS A 302 4.58 -11.05 7.97
N HIS A 303 4.20 -10.01 8.70
CA HIS A 303 2.79 -9.59 8.87
C HIS A 303 2.16 -9.14 7.54
N ASP A 304 2.91 -8.38 6.72
CA ASP A 304 2.41 -7.99 5.39
C ASP A 304 2.32 -9.20 4.44
N VAL A 305 3.29 -10.12 4.49
CA VAL A 305 3.24 -11.39 3.75
C VAL A 305 1.97 -12.19 4.09
N GLU A 306 1.62 -12.32 5.37
CA GLU A 306 0.39 -13.00 5.80
C GLU A 306 -0.87 -12.31 5.29
N ALA A 307 -0.92 -10.99 5.41
CA ALA A 307 -2.03 -10.19 4.91
C ALA A 307 -2.20 -10.36 3.39
N ARG A 308 -1.07 -10.42 2.65
CA ARG A 308 -1.06 -10.64 1.20
C ARG A 308 -1.47 -12.04 0.82
N LEU A 309 -1.00 -13.06 1.53
CA LEU A 309 -1.43 -14.45 1.34
C LEU A 309 -2.95 -14.61 1.53
N LYS A 310 -3.52 -13.96 2.55
CA LYS A 310 -4.97 -13.94 2.79
C LYS A 310 -5.72 -13.29 1.61
N LYS A 311 -5.31 -12.10 1.18
CA LYS A 311 -5.93 -11.38 0.05
C LYS A 311 -5.80 -12.15 -1.28
N ALA A 312 -4.63 -12.72 -1.56
CA ALA A 312 -4.40 -13.52 -2.76
C ALA A 312 -5.19 -14.83 -2.75
N SER A 313 -5.39 -15.44 -1.57
CA SER A 313 -6.24 -16.62 -1.43
C SER A 313 -7.70 -16.30 -1.73
N GLN A 314 -8.20 -15.14 -1.31
CA GLN A 314 -9.54 -14.66 -1.65
C GLN A 314 -9.68 -14.41 -3.17
N ALA A 315 -8.69 -13.74 -3.78
CA ALA A 315 -8.68 -13.49 -5.23
C ALA A 315 -8.64 -14.79 -6.04
N PHE A 316 -7.83 -15.76 -5.61
CA PHE A 316 -7.81 -17.09 -6.23
C PHE A 316 -9.14 -17.84 -6.06
N GLY A 317 -9.72 -17.77 -4.86
CA GLY A 317 -11.00 -18.38 -4.53
C GLY A 317 -12.15 -17.88 -5.40
N ALA A 318 -12.22 -16.57 -5.63
CA ALA A 318 -13.23 -15.95 -6.47
C ALA A 318 -13.21 -16.42 -7.94
N LEU A 319 -12.02 -16.80 -8.45
CA LEU A 319 -11.83 -17.29 -9.82
C LEU A 319 -11.75 -18.81 -9.92
N ARG A 320 -11.73 -19.51 -8.78
CA ARG A 320 -11.43 -20.94 -8.72
C ARG A 320 -12.41 -21.79 -9.53
N SER A 321 -13.70 -21.66 -9.28
CA SER A 321 -14.73 -22.51 -9.92
C SER A 321 -14.85 -22.24 -11.42
N LYS A 322 -14.87 -20.96 -11.79
CA LYS A 322 -15.13 -20.52 -13.17
C LYS A 322 -13.91 -20.64 -14.07
N ILE A 323 -12.69 -20.41 -13.54
CA ILE A 323 -11.47 -20.36 -14.35
C ILE A 323 -10.49 -21.47 -14.00
N PHE A 324 -10.00 -21.51 -12.76
CA PHE A 324 -8.87 -22.38 -12.41
C PHE A 324 -9.23 -23.86 -12.39
N SER A 325 -10.47 -24.23 -12.06
CA SER A 325 -10.96 -25.61 -12.06
C SER A 325 -11.60 -26.03 -13.39
N SER A 326 -11.88 -25.13 -14.33
CA SER A 326 -12.45 -25.46 -15.64
C SER A 326 -11.56 -26.43 -16.42
N ARG A 327 -12.15 -27.33 -17.20
CA ARG A 327 -11.46 -28.23 -18.12
C ARG A 327 -11.20 -27.59 -19.48
N ASP A 328 -12.08 -26.69 -19.87
CA ASP A 328 -12.10 -26.09 -21.20
C ASP A 328 -11.08 -24.97 -21.37
N ILE A 329 -10.58 -24.44 -20.26
CA ILE A 329 -9.59 -23.37 -20.27
C ILE A 329 -8.17 -23.96 -20.27
N PRO A 330 -7.34 -23.67 -21.28
CA PRO A 330 -5.95 -24.13 -21.34
C PRO A 330 -5.12 -23.65 -20.13
N GLU A 331 -4.21 -24.49 -19.66
CA GLU A 331 -3.36 -24.19 -18.50
C GLU A 331 -2.55 -22.90 -18.66
N ARG A 332 -2.05 -22.62 -19.87
CA ARG A 332 -1.34 -21.36 -20.17
C ARG A 332 -2.24 -20.13 -20.00
N LEU A 333 -3.52 -20.23 -20.37
CA LEU A 333 -4.45 -19.10 -20.16
C LEU A 333 -4.77 -18.92 -18.67
N LYS A 334 -4.96 -20.01 -17.92
CA LYS A 334 -5.08 -19.96 -16.46
C LYS A 334 -3.86 -19.29 -15.83
N GLY A 335 -2.64 -19.65 -16.28
CA GLY A 335 -1.40 -19.03 -15.83
C GLY A 335 -1.35 -17.52 -16.08
N LYS A 336 -1.81 -17.03 -17.24
CA LYS A 336 -1.91 -15.60 -17.54
C LYS A 336 -2.88 -14.88 -16.60
N VAL A 337 -4.08 -15.46 -16.38
CA VAL A 337 -5.07 -14.89 -15.45
C VAL A 337 -4.53 -14.89 -14.01
N TYR A 338 -3.86 -15.97 -13.60
CA TYR A 338 -3.22 -16.07 -12.30
C TYR A 338 -2.14 -14.99 -12.10
N ALA A 339 -1.25 -14.81 -13.08
CA ALA A 339 -0.18 -13.81 -13.01
C ALA A 339 -0.72 -12.38 -12.97
N GLY A 340 -1.73 -12.04 -13.79
CA GLY A 340 -2.31 -10.70 -13.84
C GLY A 340 -3.24 -10.37 -12.68
N GLY A 341 -3.99 -11.34 -12.16
CA GLY A 341 -4.98 -11.13 -11.10
C GLY A 341 -4.47 -11.49 -9.71
N VAL A 342 -4.06 -12.73 -9.51
CA VAL A 342 -3.75 -13.26 -8.17
C VAL A 342 -2.34 -12.88 -7.72
N LEU A 343 -1.32 -13.06 -8.58
CA LEU A 343 0.06 -12.67 -8.25
C LEU A 343 0.23 -11.15 -8.10
N ALA A 344 -0.52 -10.35 -8.85
CA ALA A 344 -0.51 -8.90 -8.68
C ALA A 344 -0.97 -8.50 -7.27
N VAL A 345 -1.97 -9.20 -6.71
CA VAL A 345 -2.44 -9.00 -5.32
C VAL A 345 -1.42 -9.50 -4.31
N LEU A 346 -0.84 -10.70 -4.53
CA LEU A 346 0.14 -11.31 -3.63
C LEU A 346 1.40 -10.45 -3.49
N LEU A 347 1.91 -9.97 -4.61
CA LEU A 347 3.21 -9.29 -4.70
C LEU A 347 3.11 -7.75 -4.65
N TYR A 348 1.98 -7.20 -4.25
CA TYR A 348 1.85 -5.76 -4.09
C TYR A 348 2.74 -5.25 -2.94
N GLY A 349 3.62 -4.30 -3.21
CA GLY A 349 4.57 -3.74 -2.24
C GLY A 349 5.79 -4.61 -1.94
N CYS A 350 5.90 -5.78 -2.59
CA CYS A 350 7.01 -6.72 -2.36
C CYS A 350 8.39 -6.15 -2.70
N GLU A 351 8.45 -5.13 -3.52
CA GLU A 351 9.68 -4.40 -3.88
C GLU A 351 10.36 -3.74 -2.68
N SER A 352 9.63 -3.51 -1.58
CA SER A 352 10.15 -2.96 -0.33
C SER A 352 10.49 -4.01 0.74
N TRP A 353 10.17 -5.28 0.51
CA TRP A 353 10.34 -6.34 1.49
C TRP A 353 11.80 -6.77 1.69
N CYS A 354 12.11 -7.15 2.92
CA CYS A 354 13.37 -7.77 3.33
C CYS A 354 13.08 -9.18 3.86
N LEU A 355 12.76 -10.11 2.97
CA LEU A 355 12.22 -11.42 3.34
C LEU A 355 13.28 -12.35 3.93
N THR A 356 12.92 -13.03 5.03
CA THR A 356 13.63 -14.18 5.56
C THR A 356 13.46 -15.39 4.64
N ALA A 357 14.36 -16.36 4.74
CA ALA A 357 14.26 -17.61 3.98
C ALA A 357 12.95 -18.35 4.26
N GLU A 358 12.44 -18.25 5.49
CA GLU A 358 11.15 -18.86 5.88
C GLU A 358 9.97 -18.19 5.16
N SER A 359 9.93 -16.85 5.14
CA SER A 359 8.87 -16.11 4.45
C SER A 359 8.87 -16.42 2.95
N VAL A 360 10.04 -16.49 2.31
CA VAL A 360 10.16 -16.88 0.90
C VAL A 360 9.64 -18.30 0.68
N ARG A 361 10.05 -19.26 1.52
CA ARG A 361 9.59 -20.65 1.45
C ARG A 361 8.07 -20.76 1.60
N ARG A 362 7.48 -19.99 2.53
CA ARG A 362 6.03 -19.97 2.77
C ARG A 362 5.26 -19.46 1.55
N LEU A 363 5.71 -18.36 0.97
CA LEU A 363 5.16 -17.80 -0.26
C LEU A 363 5.30 -18.77 -1.44
N ALA A 364 6.47 -19.40 -1.60
CA ALA A 364 6.75 -20.36 -2.67
C ALA A 364 5.87 -21.63 -2.53
N ASN A 365 5.69 -22.13 -1.33
CA ASN A 365 4.81 -23.27 -1.07
C ASN A 365 3.35 -22.96 -1.44
N TRP A 366 2.87 -21.77 -1.07
CA TRP A 366 1.53 -21.32 -1.44
C TRP A 366 1.39 -21.20 -2.96
N HIS A 367 2.34 -20.57 -3.62
CA HIS A 367 2.39 -20.39 -5.07
C HIS A 367 2.37 -21.74 -5.81
N ASN A 368 3.26 -22.65 -5.46
CA ASN A 368 3.32 -23.98 -6.06
C ASN A 368 2.03 -24.80 -5.83
N LYS A 369 1.38 -24.64 -4.65
CA LYS A 369 0.07 -25.23 -4.40
C LYS A 369 -0.99 -24.71 -5.39
N ARG A 370 -1.01 -23.40 -5.68
CA ARG A 370 -1.97 -22.83 -6.65
C ARG A 370 -1.69 -23.31 -8.07
N ILE A 371 -0.41 -23.41 -8.47
CA ILE A 371 -0.05 -23.95 -9.78
C ILE A 371 -0.51 -25.41 -9.92
N ARG A 372 -0.29 -26.26 -8.92
CA ARG A 372 -0.79 -27.64 -8.93
C ARG A 372 -2.31 -27.69 -9.08
N GLU A 373 -3.05 -26.84 -8.36
CA GLU A 373 -4.51 -26.77 -8.48
C GLU A 373 -4.95 -26.39 -9.91
N MET A 374 -4.30 -25.41 -10.54
CA MET A 374 -4.58 -25.02 -11.93
C MET A 374 -4.32 -26.17 -12.93
N CYS A 375 -3.26 -26.94 -12.71
CA CYS A 375 -2.92 -28.14 -13.51
C CYS A 375 -3.70 -29.37 -13.09
N ARG A 376 -4.52 -29.29 -12.03
CA ARG A 376 -5.34 -30.40 -11.49
C ARG A 376 -4.49 -31.62 -11.10
N VAL A 377 -3.26 -31.35 -10.64
CA VAL A 377 -2.32 -32.38 -10.18
C VAL A 377 -2.42 -32.50 -8.66
N THR A 378 -2.70 -33.69 -8.17
CA THR A 378 -2.74 -34.01 -6.73
C THR A 378 -1.33 -34.18 -6.16
N MET A 379 -1.21 -34.14 -4.83
CA MET A 379 0.08 -34.43 -4.16
C MET A 379 0.55 -35.86 -4.43
N LEU A 380 -0.37 -36.81 -4.43
CA LEU A 380 -0.06 -38.21 -4.74
C LEU A 380 0.47 -38.37 -6.18
N GLN A 381 -0.17 -37.71 -7.15
CA GLN A 381 0.32 -37.71 -8.54
C GLN A 381 1.70 -37.05 -8.65
N THR A 382 1.96 -35.98 -7.91
CA THR A 382 3.27 -35.32 -7.86
C THR A 382 4.34 -36.33 -7.39
N TYR A 383 4.02 -37.10 -6.37
CA TYR A 383 4.94 -38.08 -5.81
C TYR A 383 5.14 -39.29 -6.76
N VAL A 384 4.06 -39.93 -7.17
CA VAL A 384 4.08 -41.14 -8.00
C VAL A 384 4.71 -40.91 -9.37
N TYR A 385 4.35 -39.82 -10.05
CA TYR A 385 4.85 -39.50 -11.39
C TYR A 385 6.08 -38.58 -11.40
N ARG A 386 6.67 -38.28 -10.23
CA ARG A 386 7.83 -37.41 -10.10
C ARG A 386 7.64 -36.03 -10.81
N ILE A 387 6.43 -35.48 -10.72
CA ILE A 387 6.10 -34.21 -11.36
C ILE A 387 6.76 -33.08 -10.58
N THR A 388 7.71 -32.38 -11.19
CA THR A 388 8.39 -31.26 -10.54
C THR A 388 7.58 -29.95 -10.61
N SER A 389 7.80 -29.03 -9.66
CA SER A 389 7.19 -27.71 -9.72
C SER A 389 7.57 -26.97 -11.00
N GLU A 390 8.79 -27.15 -11.48
CA GLU A 390 9.29 -26.56 -12.71
C GLU A 390 8.52 -27.03 -13.95
N SER A 391 8.19 -28.33 -14.04
CA SER A 391 7.37 -28.86 -15.14
C SER A 391 5.98 -28.24 -15.16
N LEU A 392 5.37 -28.01 -13.99
CA LEU A 392 4.06 -27.35 -13.87
C LEU A 392 4.14 -25.86 -14.21
N GLN A 393 5.22 -25.21 -13.84
CA GLN A 393 5.49 -23.80 -14.20
C GLN A 393 5.61 -23.66 -15.73
N LYS A 394 6.34 -24.56 -16.41
CA LYS A 394 6.42 -24.60 -17.88
C LYS A 394 5.06 -24.81 -18.55
N ARG A 395 4.21 -25.72 -18.02
CA ARG A 395 2.86 -25.97 -18.54
C ARG A 395 1.96 -24.74 -18.44
N THR A 396 2.01 -24.04 -17.32
CA THR A 396 1.19 -22.86 -17.08
C THR A 396 1.80 -21.56 -17.64
N GLY A 397 3.08 -21.55 -18.00
CA GLY A 397 3.81 -20.36 -18.38
C GLY A 397 4.01 -19.38 -17.22
N VAL A 398 4.02 -19.88 -15.99
CA VAL A 398 4.23 -19.11 -14.75
C VAL A 398 5.61 -19.41 -14.20
N PHE A 399 6.38 -18.41 -13.84
CA PHE A 399 7.71 -18.59 -13.26
C PHE A 399 7.64 -18.97 -11.77
N SER A 400 8.79 -19.31 -11.18
CA SER A 400 8.90 -19.50 -9.74
C SER A 400 8.61 -18.20 -8.98
N LEU A 401 8.21 -18.30 -7.72
CA LEU A 401 7.92 -17.12 -6.92
C LEU A 401 9.17 -16.28 -6.67
N GLU A 402 10.31 -16.95 -6.47
CA GLU A 402 11.60 -16.31 -6.27
C GLU A 402 11.98 -15.44 -7.47
N HIS A 403 11.70 -15.92 -8.69
CA HIS A 403 11.89 -15.13 -9.91
C HIS A 403 11.05 -13.85 -9.89
N TYR A 404 9.77 -13.94 -9.54
CA TYR A 404 8.91 -12.76 -9.48
C TYR A 404 9.35 -11.77 -8.41
N LEU A 405 9.74 -12.24 -7.22
CA LEU A 405 10.26 -11.39 -6.15
C LEU A 405 11.53 -10.65 -6.58
N ALA A 406 12.49 -11.39 -7.12
CA ALA A 406 13.76 -10.83 -7.57
C ALA A 406 13.53 -9.84 -8.73
N SER A 407 12.78 -10.23 -9.76
CA SER A 407 12.45 -9.38 -10.90
C SER A 407 11.77 -8.08 -10.47
N ARG A 408 10.76 -8.12 -9.59
CA ARG A 408 10.07 -6.91 -9.11
C ARG A 408 10.99 -6.00 -8.30
N THR A 409 11.80 -6.57 -7.39
CA THR A 409 12.78 -5.80 -6.62
C THR A 409 13.79 -5.12 -7.53
N LEU A 410 14.32 -5.83 -8.54
CA LEU A 410 15.29 -5.29 -9.49
C LEU A 410 14.67 -4.26 -10.44
N LEU A 411 13.45 -4.47 -10.93
CA LEU A 411 12.73 -3.48 -11.75
C LEU A 411 12.55 -2.17 -10.97
N TRP A 412 12.16 -2.28 -9.70
CA TRP A 412 11.99 -1.11 -8.84
C TRP A 412 13.34 -0.45 -8.50
N ALA A 413 14.38 -1.23 -8.15
CA ALA A 413 15.73 -0.70 -7.93
C ALA A 413 16.26 0.05 -9.16
N GLY A 414 16.04 -0.48 -10.37
CA GLY A 414 16.37 0.20 -11.62
C GLY A 414 15.57 1.50 -11.81
N HIS A 415 14.30 1.54 -11.41
CA HIS A 415 13.52 2.78 -11.39
C HIS A 415 14.14 3.81 -10.44
N VAL A 416 14.52 3.42 -9.23
CA VAL A 416 15.19 4.29 -8.27
C VAL A 416 16.55 4.78 -8.79
N ALA A 417 17.31 3.94 -9.45
CA ALA A 417 18.61 4.33 -10.06
C ALA A 417 18.45 5.46 -11.08
N ARG A 418 17.37 5.47 -11.86
CA ARG A 418 17.06 6.53 -12.84
C ARG A 418 16.48 7.81 -12.23
N MET A 419 16.09 7.81 -10.96
CA MET A 419 15.57 8.99 -10.28
C MET A 419 16.66 10.07 -10.16
N HIS A 420 16.23 11.33 -10.10
CA HIS A 420 17.11 12.43 -9.77
C HIS A 420 17.73 12.22 -8.37
N LYS A 421 18.95 12.73 -8.16
CA LYS A 421 19.70 12.55 -6.91
C LYS A 421 18.96 13.04 -5.64
N ASN A 422 18.08 14.02 -5.79
CA ASN A 422 17.31 14.58 -4.68
C ASN A 422 16.07 13.77 -4.28
N ARG A 423 15.69 12.77 -5.08
CA ARG A 423 14.52 11.95 -4.78
C ARG A 423 14.70 11.13 -3.51
N LEU A 424 13.73 11.17 -2.60
CA LEU A 424 13.76 10.49 -1.30
C LEU A 424 14.01 8.97 -1.41
N PRO A 425 13.36 8.21 -2.30
CA PRO A 425 13.65 6.78 -2.43
C PRO A 425 15.13 6.52 -2.75
N LYS A 426 15.74 7.32 -3.63
CA LYS A 426 17.16 7.20 -3.98
C LYS A 426 18.06 7.58 -2.82
N ARG A 427 17.77 8.72 -2.15
CA ARG A 427 18.51 9.13 -0.96
C ARG A 427 18.44 8.07 0.13
N LEU A 428 17.24 7.57 0.46
CA LEU A 428 17.08 6.55 1.49
C LEU A 428 17.70 5.20 1.10
N MET A 429 17.67 4.80 -0.16
CA MET A 429 18.34 3.59 -0.61
C MET A 429 19.86 3.66 -0.37
N LEU A 430 20.46 4.82 -0.63
CA LEU A 430 21.90 5.07 -0.53
C LEU A 430 22.35 5.68 0.81
N SER A 431 21.43 5.91 1.75
CA SER A 431 21.73 6.54 3.05
C SER A 431 22.24 5.56 4.10
N TRP A 432 22.83 6.15 5.14
CA TRP A 432 23.23 5.46 6.37
C TRP A 432 22.99 6.35 7.60
N ILE A 433 23.16 5.76 8.77
CA ILE A 433 23.16 6.43 10.06
C ILE A 433 24.58 6.37 10.63
N SER A 434 25.04 7.45 11.24
CA SER A 434 26.46 7.60 11.67
C SER A 434 26.85 6.69 12.79
N GLU A 435 25.91 6.43 13.69
CA GLU A 435 26.15 5.62 14.85
C GLU A 435 26.34 4.14 14.44
N PRO A 436 27.11 3.35 15.20
CA PRO A 436 27.32 1.94 14.89
C PRO A 436 25.99 1.16 14.97
N ARG A 437 25.93 0.07 14.24
CA ARG A 437 24.82 -0.88 14.37
C ARG A 437 24.91 -1.61 15.70
N VAL A 438 23.74 -1.87 16.28
CA VAL A 438 23.66 -2.66 17.52
C VAL A 438 24.16 -4.08 17.27
N ALA A 439 24.92 -4.62 18.21
CA ALA A 439 25.36 -6.00 18.20
C ALA A 439 24.14 -6.96 18.21
N GLY A 440 24.31 -8.13 17.64
CA GLY A 440 23.27 -9.17 17.61
C GLY A 440 23.15 -9.86 16.26
N GLY A 441 22.18 -10.77 16.13
CA GLY A 441 21.96 -11.59 14.95
C GLY A 441 21.85 -10.80 13.65
N GLN A 442 22.32 -11.40 12.56
CA GLN A 442 22.34 -10.78 11.25
C GLN A 442 20.93 -10.71 10.65
N GLU A 443 20.30 -9.55 10.70
CA GLU A 443 18.98 -9.34 10.09
C GLU A 443 19.07 -9.18 8.56
N MET A 444 17.99 -9.55 7.87
CA MET A 444 17.86 -9.31 6.43
C MET A 444 17.56 -7.83 6.18
N THR A 445 18.47 -7.15 5.53
CA THR A 445 18.31 -5.75 5.11
C THR A 445 17.96 -5.65 3.63
N TYR A 446 17.43 -4.51 3.20
CA TYR A 446 17.14 -4.26 1.79
C TYR A 446 18.38 -4.42 0.91
N GLY A 447 19.53 -3.88 1.33
CA GLY A 447 20.78 -4.01 0.58
C GLY A 447 21.26 -5.45 0.44
N ARG A 448 21.04 -6.31 1.45
CA ARG A 448 21.34 -7.75 1.37
C ARG A 448 20.40 -8.47 0.43
N SER A 449 19.09 -8.15 0.51
CA SER A 449 18.07 -8.69 -0.38
C SER A 449 18.37 -8.32 -1.83
N LEU A 450 18.66 -7.04 -2.08
CA LEU A 450 19.01 -6.54 -3.42
C LEU A 450 20.25 -7.22 -3.99
N ARG A 451 21.33 -7.36 -3.21
CA ARG A 451 22.55 -8.06 -3.65
C ARG A 451 22.29 -9.52 -4.00
N ARG A 452 21.49 -10.22 -3.19
CA ARG A 452 21.09 -11.59 -3.50
C ARG A 452 20.35 -11.66 -4.83
N HIS A 453 19.39 -10.77 -5.06
CA HIS A 453 18.64 -10.75 -6.31
C HIS A 453 19.50 -10.34 -7.52
N LEU A 454 20.47 -9.44 -7.35
CA LEU A 454 21.45 -9.14 -8.41
C LEU A 454 22.28 -10.39 -8.76
N ALA A 455 22.75 -11.12 -7.75
CA ALA A 455 23.48 -12.36 -7.96
C ALA A 455 22.65 -13.45 -8.65
N ASP A 456 21.36 -13.57 -8.30
CA ASP A 456 20.42 -14.49 -8.95
C ASP A 456 20.32 -14.24 -10.46
N PHE A 457 20.48 -13.00 -10.91
CA PHE A 457 20.48 -12.60 -12.33
C PHE A 457 21.87 -12.43 -12.95
N ASN A 458 22.94 -12.87 -12.26
CA ASN A 458 24.35 -12.68 -12.65
C ASN A 458 24.73 -11.21 -12.91
N LEU A 459 24.14 -10.29 -12.14
CA LEU A 459 24.42 -8.86 -12.20
C LEU A 459 25.45 -8.47 -11.13
N PRO A 460 26.27 -7.45 -11.37
CA PRO A 460 27.24 -6.97 -10.40
C PRO A 460 26.55 -6.44 -9.15
N ALA A 461 27.22 -6.58 -7.99
CA ALA A 461 26.64 -6.19 -6.70
C ALA A 461 26.79 -4.69 -6.40
N ALA A 462 27.80 -4.03 -6.96
CA ALA A 462 28.10 -2.62 -6.69
C ALA A 462 27.13 -1.69 -7.43
N PHE A 463 26.63 -0.67 -6.74
CA PHE A 463 25.70 0.30 -7.33
C PHE A 463 26.29 1.00 -8.55
N THR A 464 27.59 1.33 -8.51
CA THR A 464 28.32 1.97 -9.60
C THR A 464 28.39 1.14 -10.87
N GLU A 465 28.23 -0.18 -10.76
CA GLU A 465 28.31 -1.11 -11.89
C GLU A 465 26.93 -1.44 -12.48
N TRP A 466 25.92 -1.70 -11.64
CA TRP A 466 24.60 -2.06 -12.14
C TRP A 466 23.70 -0.85 -12.45
N ALA A 467 23.89 0.29 -11.77
CA ALA A 467 23.04 1.47 -12.00
C ALA A 467 23.20 2.07 -13.42
N PRO A 468 24.39 2.09 -14.04
CA PRO A 468 24.52 2.44 -15.46
C PRO A 468 23.73 1.53 -16.39
N LEU A 469 23.70 0.22 -16.14
CA LEU A 469 22.90 -0.74 -16.92
C LEU A 469 21.41 -0.44 -16.81
N ALA A 470 20.99 0.04 -15.65
CA ALA A 470 19.59 0.39 -15.40
C ALA A 470 19.14 1.70 -16.06
N GLN A 471 20.05 2.54 -16.63
CA GLN A 471 19.68 3.76 -17.36
C GLN A 471 18.94 3.41 -18.65
N ASP A 472 19.34 2.37 -19.36
CA ASP A 472 18.50 1.80 -20.41
C ASP A 472 17.34 1.02 -19.81
N ARG A 473 16.17 1.64 -19.79
CA ARG A 473 14.95 1.05 -19.21
C ARG A 473 14.53 -0.24 -19.91
N ALA A 474 14.66 -0.31 -21.22
CA ALA A 474 14.24 -1.47 -22.01
C ALA A 474 15.19 -2.64 -21.83
N GLY A 475 16.52 -2.39 -21.95
CA GLY A 475 17.57 -3.36 -21.71
C GLY A 475 17.53 -3.89 -20.28
N TRP A 476 17.42 -3.01 -19.29
CA TRP A 476 17.26 -3.42 -17.87
C TRP A 476 16.06 -4.34 -17.66
N ARG A 477 14.89 -3.95 -18.21
CA ARG A 477 13.69 -4.79 -18.10
C ARG A 477 13.93 -6.18 -18.69
N LYS A 478 14.54 -6.26 -19.87
CA LYS A 478 14.88 -7.54 -20.50
C LYS A 478 15.80 -8.37 -19.63
N LEU A 479 16.89 -7.79 -19.09
CA LEU A 479 17.84 -8.47 -18.23
C LEU A 479 17.21 -9.08 -16.98
N VAL A 480 16.24 -8.39 -16.34
CA VAL A 480 15.68 -8.81 -15.05
C VAL A 480 14.34 -9.53 -15.14
N THR A 481 13.77 -9.70 -16.34
CA THR A 481 12.50 -10.42 -16.52
C THR A 481 12.62 -11.67 -17.39
N GLU A 482 13.65 -11.76 -18.24
CA GLU A 482 13.87 -12.90 -19.12
C GLU A 482 14.83 -13.92 -18.51
N PRO A 483 14.65 -15.22 -18.76
CA PRO A 483 15.65 -16.22 -18.39
C PRO A 483 16.95 -16.00 -19.17
N PRO A 484 18.13 -16.34 -18.59
CA PRO A 484 18.30 -17.37 -17.59
C PRO A 484 18.38 -16.84 -16.16
N PHE A 485 17.33 -17.03 -15.39
CA PHE A 485 17.36 -16.91 -13.95
C PHE A 485 18.07 -18.17 -13.41
N LYS A 486 19.25 -18.03 -12.83
CA LYS A 486 19.85 -19.11 -12.05
C LYS A 486 19.09 -19.16 -10.73
N LEU A 487 18.19 -20.11 -10.61
CA LEU A 487 17.66 -20.52 -9.31
C LEU A 487 18.87 -20.72 -8.38
N GLY A 488 18.98 -19.89 -7.34
CA GLY A 488 19.89 -20.19 -6.24
C GLY A 488 19.63 -21.64 -5.87
N LYS A 489 20.71 -22.46 -5.76
CA LYS A 489 20.65 -23.91 -5.61
C LYS A 489 19.35 -24.31 -4.93
N PRO A 490 18.45 -25.07 -5.58
CA PRO A 490 17.23 -25.48 -4.94
C PRO A 490 17.63 -26.08 -3.61
N PHE A 491 16.92 -25.78 -2.54
CA PHE A 491 17.11 -26.47 -1.27
C PHE A 491 16.92 -27.95 -1.58
N VAL A 492 18.03 -28.61 -1.88
CA VAL A 492 18.06 -30.05 -2.12
C VAL A 492 17.77 -30.64 -0.76
N ARG A 493 16.51 -30.97 -0.53
CA ARG A 493 16.20 -31.96 0.49
C ARG A 493 17.12 -33.13 0.16
N GLN A 494 18.07 -33.41 1.03
CA GLN A 494 18.78 -34.68 0.94
C GLN A 494 17.73 -35.77 0.75
N PRO A 495 17.86 -36.64 -0.26
CA PRO A 495 16.89 -37.68 -0.48
C PRO A 495 16.77 -38.46 0.83
N ARG A 496 15.64 -38.36 1.50
CA ARG A 496 15.28 -39.33 2.50
C ARG A 496 15.34 -40.65 1.77
N GLY A 497 16.14 -41.59 2.27
CA GLY A 497 16.52 -42.83 1.65
C GLY A 497 15.45 -43.44 0.77
N ASP A 498 15.88 -44.03 -0.29
CA ASP A 498 15.22 -44.68 -1.42
C ASP A 498 13.76 -45.11 -1.15
N THR A 499 12.80 -44.18 -1.28
CA THR A 499 11.37 -44.51 -1.28
C THR A 499 10.95 -44.74 -2.72
N ARG A 500 11.22 -45.95 -3.20
CA ARG A 500 10.71 -46.41 -4.49
C ARG A 500 9.20 -46.35 -4.45
N VAL A 501 8.59 -45.82 -5.50
CA VAL A 501 7.14 -45.85 -5.71
C VAL A 501 6.72 -47.34 -5.71
N THR A 502 6.02 -47.77 -4.67
CA THR A 502 5.61 -49.15 -4.54
C THR A 502 4.52 -49.47 -5.56
N PRO A 503 4.37 -50.75 -5.97
CA PRO A 503 3.24 -51.19 -6.77
C PRO A 503 1.90 -50.77 -6.16
N GLU A 504 1.78 -50.76 -4.84
CA GLU A 504 0.60 -50.31 -4.08
C GLU A 504 0.28 -48.81 -4.28
N ASP A 505 1.29 -47.94 -4.35
CA ASP A 505 1.09 -46.49 -4.64
C ASP A 505 0.52 -46.30 -6.06
N LYS A 506 0.97 -47.12 -7.03
CA LYS A 506 0.44 -47.13 -8.40
C LYS A 506 -1.01 -47.65 -8.44
N GLN A 507 -1.29 -48.65 -7.67
CA GLN A 507 -2.64 -49.25 -7.57
C GLN A 507 -3.62 -48.26 -6.90
N ARG A 508 -3.25 -47.64 -5.78
CA ARG A 508 -4.03 -46.57 -5.13
C ARG A 508 -4.37 -45.42 -6.09
N LEU A 509 -3.44 -45.05 -6.94
CA LEU A 509 -3.69 -43.99 -7.91
C LEU A 509 -4.63 -44.44 -9.03
N ALA A 510 -4.53 -45.70 -9.48
CA ALA A 510 -5.45 -46.28 -10.44
C ALA A 510 -6.87 -46.35 -9.87
N GLU A 511 -7.01 -46.78 -8.62
CA GLU A 511 -8.29 -46.83 -7.90
C GLU A 511 -8.91 -45.45 -7.69
N GLN A 512 -8.08 -44.39 -7.36
CA GLN A 512 -8.57 -43.00 -7.30
C GLN A 512 -9.07 -42.47 -8.64
N ARG A 513 -8.49 -42.95 -9.76
CA ARG A 513 -8.97 -42.59 -11.11
C ARG A 513 -10.24 -43.31 -11.49
N ALA A 514 -10.41 -44.54 -11.02
CA ALA A 514 -11.57 -45.41 -11.29
C ALA A 514 -12.79 -45.02 -10.43
N ARG A 515 -12.62 -44.38 -9.29
CA ARG A 515 -13.75 -43.95 -8.46
C ARG A 515 -14.58 -42.92 -9.22
N PRO A 516 -15.87 -43.18 -9.49
CA PRO A 516 -16.79 -42.15 -9.97
C PRO A 516 -16.77 -41.05 -8.93
N ARG A 517 -16.56 -39.80 -9.36
CA ARG A 517 -16.66 -38.64 -8.47
C ARG A 517 -18.07 -38.63 -7.92
N SER A 518 -18.24 -38.88 -6.63
CA SER A 518 -19.45 -38.48 -5.94
C SER A 518 -19.75 -37.02 -6.34
N PRO A 519 -21.00 -36.72 -6.74
CA PRO A 519 -21.40 -35.33 -6.91
C PRO A 519 -20.99 -34.65 -5.62
N SER A 520 -20.21 -33.58 -5.75
CA SER A 520 -19.90 -32.71 -4.61
C SER A 520 -21.21 -32.54 -3.87
N SER A 521 -21.25 -32.94 -2.60
CA SER A 521 -22.36 -32.66 -1.71
C SER A 521 -22.77 -31.22 -1.96
N GLY A 522 -23.88 -31.09 -2.67
CA GLY A 522 -24.42 -29.79 -3.02
C GLY A 522 -24.62 -29.06 -1.71
N TRP A 523 -24.13 -27.89 -1.64
CA TRP A 523 -24.71 -26.89 -0.79
C TRP A 523 -26.22 -26.95 -1.06
N ASN A 524 -27.00 -27.32 -0.05
CA ASN A 524 -28.43 -27.21 -0.09
C ASN A 524 -28.78 -25.79 -0.54
N SER A 525 -28.98 -25.66 -1.84
CA SER A 525 -29.69 -24.53 -2.40
C SER A 525 -31.14 -24.73 -2.01
N THR A 526 -31.53 -24.17 -0.87
CA THR A 526 -32.92 -23.80 -0.64
C THR A 526 -33.30 -22.94 -1.85
N PRO A 527 -34.34 -23.32 -2.61
CA PRO A 527 -34.76 -22.51 -3.74
C PRO A 527 -35.14 -21.12 -3.21
N PRO A 528 -34.82 -20.06 -3.93
CA PRO A 528 -35.26 -18.72 -3.54
C PRO A 528 -36.80 -18.74 -3.54
N LEU A 529 -37.38 -18.33 -2.41
CA LEU A 529 -38.80 -18.04 -2.31
C LEU A 529 -39.19 -17.08 -3.43
N PRO A 530 -40.32 -17.33 -4.14
CA PRO A 530 -40.75 -16.44 -5.19
C PRO A 530 -41.04 -15.04 -4.60
N LEU A 531 -40.46 -14.04 -5.23
CA LEU A 531 -40.79 -12.63 -4.97
C LEU A 531 -42.29 -12.41 -5.19
N GLN A 532 -43.02 -12.17 -4.11
CA GLN A 532 -44.37 -11.66 -4.18
C GLN A 532 -44.33 -10.18 -4.61
N PRO A 533 -45.25 -9.74 -5.47
CA PRO A 533 -45.36 -8.34 -5.85
C PRO A 533 -45.87 -7.50 -4.68
N PRO A 534 -45.53 -6.23 -4.59
CA PRO A 534 -46.02 -5.32 -3.55
C PRO A 534 -47.49 -4.96 -3.83
N GLY A 535 -48.38 -5.47 -3.00
CA GLY A 535 -49.79 -5.17 -3.08
C GLY A 535 -50.46 -5.18 -1.71
N SER A 536 -50.98 -3.99 -1.35
CA SER A 536 -52.03 -3.73 -0.34
C SER A 536 -51.73 -3.99 1.14
N LEU A 537 -51.31 -2.95 1.81
CA LEU A 537 -51.69 -2.66 3.19
C LEU A 537 -53.22 -2.42 3.25
N TYR A 538 -53.95 -3.17 4.07
CA TYR A 538 -54.99 -2.69 4.98
C TYR A 538 -55.65 -3.85 5.73
N SER A 539 -55.79 -3.61 7.05
CA SER A 539 -56.79 -4.12 7.99
C SER A 539 -56.45 -5.33 8.87
N ASN A 540 -56.67 -5.05 10.13
CA ASN A 540 -56.96 -5.86 11.33
C ASN A 540 -55.76 -6.14 12.21
N GLY A 541 -55.55 -5.49 13.34
CA GLY A 541 -56.52 -5.30 14.42
C GLY A 541 -56.13 -6.15 15.62
N LEU A 542 -55.56 -5.49 16.69
CA LEU A 542 -55.61 -5.83 18.12
C LEU A 542 -54.68 -6.90 18.71
N PRO A 543 -54.37 -6.81 20.04
CA PRO A 543 -54.31 -5.67 20.95
C PRO A 543 -53.04 -5.61 21.83
N TRP A 544 -52.75 -4.43 22.30
CA TRP A 544 -51.86 -4.12 23.40
C TRP A 544 -52.30 -4.77 24.72
N ARG A 545 -51.37 -5.44 25.43
CA ARG A 545 -51.45 -5.54 26.88
C ARG A 545 -50.29 -4.75 27.50
N ARG A 546 -50.67 -3.66 28.12
CA ARG A 546 -49.90 -2.96 29.14
C ARG A 546 -49.84 -3.82 30.39
N THR A 547 -48.68 -3.92 30.99
CA THR A 547 -48.59 -3.98 32.44
C THR A 547 -47.61 -2.91 32.89
N ALA A 548 -48.11 -2.00 33.66
CA ALA A 548 -47.42 -0.91 34.32
C ALA A 548 -46.87 -1.35 35.70
N PRO A 549 -46.21 -0.46 36.43
CA PRO A 549 -45.08 -0.78 37.30
C PRO A 549 -45.49 -0.81 38.80
N GLY A 550 -44.70 -1.46 39.55
CA GLY A 550 -44.65 -1.27 40.99
C GLY A 550 -43.19 -1.29 41.37
N GLY A 551 -42.57 -0.38 41.98
CA GLY A 551 -42.88 0.40 43.14
C GLY A 551 -42.07 -0.09 44.33
N LYS A 552 -41.12 0.76 44.74
CA LYS A 552 -40.61 1.00 46.11
C LYS A 552 -39.23 0.47 46.49
N ASN A 553 -38.40 1.49 46.73
CA ASN A 553 -37.61 1.76 47.98
C ASN A 553 -36.41 0.84 48.34
N SER A 554 -35.29 1.33 48.30
CA SER A 554 -34.52 2.13 49.26
C SER A 554 -33.17 2.51 48.69
#